data_0b2f6e76372b399a3ea11bb4274bf95c
#
_entry.id   0b2f6e76372b399a3ea11bb4274bf95c
#
_cell.length_a   1.000
_cell.length_b   1.000
_cell.length_c   1.000
_cell.angle_alpha   90.00
_cell.angle_beta   90.00
_cell.angle_gamma   90.00
#
_symmetry.space_group_name_H-M   'P 1'
#
loop_
_entity.id
_entity.type
_entity.pdbx_description
1 polymer ?
#
loop_
_entity_poly.entity_id
_entity_poly.type
_entity_poly.pdbx_seq_one_letter_code
_entity_poly.pdbx_strand_id
1 'polypeptide(L)'
;MCPKTASRRARGAYHGRMEIDPDTAWNALAAHDARFDGRFFVGVTSTRIYCRPVCRVRTPRRENCRFYANAAAAEQAGFRPCLRCRPELAPGLSLMDSSQVLAQHAARMIDHAVRVGAAVRMPELAGRLGVTERHLRRVFAQAHGVSPIDYVTTQRLLQAKQLLTDTDLPVTQVALACGFESLRRFNAVFAEQVRLKPTELRRAGAAARTHAGGGVTRVRLGYRPPYDLPTMLAFWSQRALAGVEEVEGRVIRRTWSAPGPASDEPARPDAAAAPARGWIELEFLEERDEVELRASASLTAHAGQLVEAARHALDLDADPAHLAPLLASLRALHPASPIAAGLRMPGSFDGFETAARIVLGQQVTVAAARTLTRRLIERFGSPVDTPWPGLHRCFPDAATLAAATPDSIGELGIVRQRVGALQALARAVVDGLPLHRGAPLASTQEALLALPGIGDWTVQLLALRVLGWPDAFPATDIGLLKALGLARASDAPQAVAMAEGWRPWRSYAVIALWRSLESGARPIDGTPPDALRRPKRVAPRPAPNTAPATARRQPTAKEPT
;
A
#
# COMPACT_ATOMS: atom_id res chain seq x y z
N MET A 1 42.96 -52.14 11.40
CA MET A 1 43.58 -50.92 10.85
C MET A 1 42.71 -50.34 9.81
N CYS A 2 42.08 -49.26 10.12
CA CYS A 2 41.19 -48.53 9.22
C CYS A 2 41.37 -47.04 9.48
N PRO A 3 41.75 -46.19 8.54
CA PRO A 3 41.72 -44.75 8.74
C PRO A 3 40.38 -44.17 8.26
N LYS A 4 39.67 -43.55 9.20
CA LYS A 4 38.49 -42.75 8.94
C LYS A 4 38.91 -41.40 8.32
N THR A 5 38.63 -41.17 7.04
CA THR A 5 38.67 -39.85 6.44
C THR A 5 37.32 -39.17 6.69
N ALA A 6 37.30 -38.26 7.64
CA ALA A 6 36.17 -37.40 7.90
C ALA A 6 36.12 -36.24 6.88
N SER A 7 35.17 -36.30 5.96
CA SER A 7 34.81 -35.21 5.09
C SER A 7 34.25 -34.04 5.93
N ARG A 8 35.02 -32.95 6.04
CA ARG A 8 34.54 -31.66 6.51
C ARG A 8 33.59 -31.07 5.43
N ARG A 9 32.31 -31.36 5.56
CA ARG A 9 31.31 -30.54 4.88
C ARG A 9 31.38 -29.11 5.45
N ALA A 10 31.82 -28.18 4.62
CA ALA A 10 31.72 -26.75 4.88
C ALA A 10 30.27 -26.40 5.19
N ARG A 11 30.01 -25.99 6.43
CA ARG A 11 28.74 -25.33 6.80
C ARG A 11 28.71 -24.00 6.05
N GLY A 12 27.93 -23.95 4.99
CA GLY A 12 27.61 -22.69 4.31
C GLY A 12 27.02 -21.71 5.32
N ALA A 13 27.73 -20.62 5.55
CA ALA A 13 27.24 -19.51 6.33
C ALA A 13 25.96 -18.99 5.65
N TYR A 14 24.82 -19.12 6.33
CA TYR A 14 23.60 -18.42 6.01
C TYR A 14 23.84 -16.92 6.24
N HIS A 15 24.42 -16.26 5.26
CA HIS A 15 24.37 -14.81 5.18
C HIS A 15 22.93 -14.48 4.73
N GLY A 16 22.08 -14.16 5.67
CA GLY A 16 20.75 -13.60 5.39
C GLY A 16 20.96 -12.41 4.44
N ARG A 17 20.57 -12.59 3.20
CA ARG A 17 20.68 -11.56 2.16
C ARG A 17 19.75 -10.44 2.59
N MET A 18 20.30 -9.25 2.85
CA MET A 18 19.50 -8.09 3.16
C MET A 18 18.57 -7.82 1.97
N GLU A 19 17.26 -7.82 2.19
CA GLU A 19 16.25 -7.56 1.15
C GLU A 19 16.25 -6.10 0.69
N ILE A 20 16.90 -5.22 1.45
CA ILE A 20 16.95 -3.77 1.22
C ILE A 20 18.39 -3.40 0.85
N ASP A 21 18.55 -2.71 -0.28
CA ASP A 21 19.86 -2.25 -0.71
C ASP A 21 20.42 -1.16 0.25
N PRO A 22 21.76 -1.04 0.36
CA PRO A 22 22.40 -0.12 1.30
C PRO A 22 22.04 1.36 1.11
N ASP A 23 21.73 1.82 -0.09
CA ASP A 23 21.39 3.22 -0.34
C ASP A 23 19.94 3.52 0.04
N THR A 24 19.04 2.59 -0.19
CA THR A 24 17.67 2.64 0.35
C THR A 24 17.67 2.61 1.87
N ALA A 25 18.48 1.74 2.48
CA ALA A 25 18.62 1.68 3.94
C ALA A 25 19.19 2.99 4.51
N TRP A 26 20.13 3.62 3.80
CA TRP A 26 20.65 4.93 4.17
C TRP A 26 19.58 6.03 4.09
N ASN A 27 18.82 6.09 3.02
CA ASN A 27 17.75 7.08 2.85
C ASN A 27 16.66 6.92 3.92
N ALA A 28 16.28 5.68 4.25
CA ALA A 28 15.34 5.38 5.32
C ALA A 28 15.88 5.79 6.71
N LEU A 29 17.18 5.57 6.97
CA LEU A 29 17.85 6.03 8.18
C LEU A 29 17.88 7.55 8.28
N ALA A 30 18.27 8.24 7.20
CA ALA A 30 18.36 9.70 7.16
C ALA A 30 16.98 10.37 7.38
N ALA A 31 15.92 9.74 6.88
CA ALA A 31 14.53 10.18 7.08
C ALA A 31 13.92 9.71 8.42
N HIS A 32 14.62 8.91 9.23
CA HIS A 32 14.08 8.23 10.42
C HIS A 32 12.75 7.53 10.14
N ASP A 33 12.62 6.88 8.99
CA ASP A 33 11.37 6.32 8.48
C ASP A 33 10.94 5.08 9.28
N ALA A 34 9.86 5.24 10.05
CA ALA A 34 9.34 4.19 10.92
C ALA A 34 8.83 2.94 10.17
N ARG A 35 8.56 3.05 8.86
CA ARG A 35 8.13 1.91 8.03
C ARG A 35 9.23 0.88 7.82
N PHE A 36 10.49 1.27 8.00
CA PHE A 36 11.66 0.41 7.88
C PHE A 36 12.15 -0.12 9.23
N ASP A 37 11.49 0.23 10.32
CA ASP A 37 11.87 -0.24 11.64
C ASP A 37 11.71 -1.77 11.75
N GLY A 38 12.75 -2.45 12.26
CA GLY A 38 12.82 -3.90 12.30
C GLY A 38 13.12 -4.60 10.97
N ARG A 39 13.15 -3.88 9.84
CA ARG A 39 13.51 -4.45 8.53
C ARG A 39 15.00 -4.49 8.29
N PHE A 40 15.76 -3.63 8.94
CA PHE A 40 17.22 -3.63 8.95
C PHE A 40 17.76 -2.92 10.19
N PHE A 41 19.06 -3.10 10.44
CA PHE A 41 19.81 -2.46 11.50
C PHE A 41 21.03 -1.76 10.94
N VAL A 42 21.46 -0.69 11.60
CA VAL A 42 22.58 0.15 11.15
C VAL A 42 23.73 0.04 12.11
N GLY A 43 24.80 -0.64 11.74
CA GLY A 43 26.06 -0.64 12.46
C GLY A 43 26.89 0.59 12.16
N VAL A 44 27.21 1.40 13.17
CA VAL A 44 28.02 2.60 13.04
C VAL A 44 29.48 2.25 13.36
N THR A 45 30.34 2.24 12.35
CA THR A 45 31.74 1.76 12.46
C THR A 45 32.58 2.57 13.43
N SER A 46 32.33 3.89 13.54
CA SER A 46 33.06 4.79 14.43
C SER A 46 32.78 4.56 15.92
N THR A 47 31.57 4.06 16.26
CA THR A 47 31.16 3.83 17.65
C THR A 47 31.02 2.36 18.02
N ARG A 48 31.06 1.46 17.04
CA ARG A 48 30.78 0.03 17.18
C ARG A 48 29.41 -0.27 17.79
N ILE A 49 28.43 0.62 17.53
CA ILE A 49 27.05 0.49 17.99
C ILE A 49 26.15 0.22 16.79
N TYR A 50 25.20 -0.73 16.92
CA TYR A 50 24.13 -0.85 15.94
C TYR A 50 22.83 -0.27 16.46
N CYS A 51 22.09 0.38 15.57
CA CYS A 51 20.87 1.14 15.84
C CYS A 51 19.72 0.68 14.95
N ARG A 52 18.49 1.02 15.37
CA ARG A 52 17.28 0.96 14.53
C ARG A 52 17.27 2.14 13.54
N PRO A 53 16.59 2.04 12.38
CA PRO A 53 16.42 3.16 11.44
C PRO A 53 15.80 4.41 12.08
N VAL A 54 14.91 4.21 13.04
CA VAL A 54 14.18 5.27 13.75
C VAL A 54 14.96 5.91 14.90
N CYS A 55 16.23 5.59 15.07
CA CYS A 55 17.04 6.11 16.17
C CYS A 55 17.24 7.61 16.06
N ARG A 56 16.78 8.38 17.06
CA ARG A 56 16.87 9.84 17.12
C ARG A 56 18.24 10.36 17.61
N VAL A 57 19.31 9.59 17.45
CA VAL A 57 20.66 10.09 17.60
C VAL A 57 21.07 10.89 16.36
N ARG A 58 22.10 11.74 16.48
CA ARG A 58 22.65 12.42 15.30
C ARG A 58 22.96 11.39 14.22
N THR A 59 22.40 11.59 13.03
CA THR A 59 22.59 10.69 11.89
C THR A 59 24.09 10.57 11.58
N PRO A 60 24.67 9.36 11.59
CA PRO A 60 26.09 9.17 11.30
C PRO A 60 26.36 9.48 9.82
N ARG A 61 27.63 9.70 9.45
CA ARG A 61 27.99 9.84 8.04
C ARG A 61 27.78 8.52 7.30
N ARG A 62 27.36 8.58 6.02
CA ARG A 62 27.06 7.41 5.19
C ARG A 62 28.22 6.40 5.14
N GLU A 63 29.45 6.89 5.04
CA GLU A 63 30.68 6.08 5.00
C GLU A 63 30.90 5.22 6.26
N ASN A 64 30.36 5.66 7.40
CA ASN A 64 30.46 4.97 8.69
C ASN A 64 29.29 4.01 8.95
N CYS A 65 28.33 3.88 8.02
CA CYS A 65 27.18 3.00 8.17
C CYS A 65 27.40 1.66 7.47
N ARG A 66 27.05 0.59 8.17
CA ARG A 66 26.90 -0.76 7.63
C ARG A 66 25.49 -1.25 7.96
N PHE A 67 24.83 -1.87 6.99
CA PHE A 67 23.44 -2.28 7.13
C PHE A 67 23.36 -3.81 7.26
N TYR A 68 22.50 -4.28 8.16
CA TYR A 68 22.34 -5.69 8.52
C TYR A 68 20.85 -6.05 8.49
N ALA A 69 20.54 -7.24 7.97
CA ALA A 69 19.16 -7.73 7.88
C ALA A 69 18.53 -7.99 9.27
N ASN A 70 19.35 -8.28 10.27
CA ASN A 70 18.90 -8.54 11.63
C ASN A 70 19.98 -8.19 12.66
N ALA A 71 19.58 -8.11 13.93
CA ALA A 71 20.46 -7.77 15.05
C ALA A 71 21.62 -8.76 15.20
N ALA A 72 21.35 -10.07 15.02
CA ALA A 72 22.38 -11.12 15.15
C ALA A 72 23.51 -10.95 14.13
N ALA A 73 23.21 -10.54 12.89
CA ALA A 73 24.21 -10.26 11.87
C ALA A 73 25.06 -9.03 12.25
N ALA A 74 24.46 -8.01 12.85
CA ALA A 74 25.21 -6.85 13.35
C ALA A 74 26.12 -7.23 14.54
N GLU A 75 25.65 -8.07 15.46
CA GLU A 75 26.43 -8.57 16.60
C GLU A 75 27.60 -9.47 16.14
N GLN A 76 27.36 -10.36 15.19
CA GLN A 76 28.43 -11.17 14.58
C GLN A 76 29.51 -10.31 13.90
N ALA A 77 29.13 -9.15 13.36
CA ALA A 77 30.05 -8.17 12.78
C ALA A 77 30.77 -7.31 13.86
N GLY A 78 30.57 -7.59 15.14
CA GLY A 78 31.25 -6.94 16.26
C GLY A 78 30.65 -5.61 16.70
N PHE A 79 29.38 -5.36 16.42
CA PHE A 79 28.64 -4.19 16.93
C PHE A 79 27.86 -4.59 18.19
N ARG A 80 27.74 -3.66 19.13
CA ARG A 80 26.88 -3.81 20.31
C ARG A 80 25.56 -3.04 20.15
N PRO A 81 24.48 -3.45 20.82
CA PRO A 81 23.18 -2.77 20.72
C PRO A 81 23.22 -1.34 21.27
N CYS A 82 22.47 -0.45 20.64
CA CYS A 82 22.28 0.90 21.09
C CYS A 82 21.37 0.94 22.32
N LEU A 83 21.85 1.53 23.42
CA LEU A 83 21.06 1.64 24.66
C LEU A 83 19.92 2.68 24.56
N ARG A 84 19.98 3.60 23.60
CA ARG A 84 18.99 4.66 23.44
C ARG A 84 17.79 4.22 22.59
N CYS A 85 18.00 3.67 21.40
CA CYS A 85 16.92 3.19 20.55
C CYS A 85 16.49 1.75 20.86
N ARG A 86 17.28 1.04 21.66
CA ARG A 86 16.98 -0.32 22.10
C ARG A 86 16.61 -1.21 20.92
N PRO A 87 17.61 -1.69 20.14
CA PRO A 87 17.37 -2.50 18.94
C PRO A 87 16.58 -3.78 19.21
N GLU A 88 16.63 -4.28 20.45
CA GLU A 88 15.83 -5.40 20.92
C GLU A 88 14.31 -5.11 20.91
N LEU A 89 13.90 -3.85 20.75
CA LEU A 89 12.49 -3.44 20.60
C LEU A 89 12.07 -3.29 19.13
N ALA A 90 12.94 -3.64 18.19
CA ALA A 90 12.60 -3.58 16.77
C ALA A 90 11.55 -4.64 16.41
N PRO A 91 10.50 -4.31 15.64
CA PRO A 91 9.47 -5.26 15.28
C PRO A 91 10.04 -6.52 14.61
N GLY A 92 9.66 -7.70 15.11
CA GLY A 92 9.92 -8.99 14.46
C GLY A 92 11.08 -9.82 14.99
N LEU A 93 11.77 -9.44 16.08
CA LEU A 93 13.03 -10.10 16.49
C LEU A 93 13.10 -10.69 17.90
N SER A 94 12.12 -10.51 18.80
CA SER A 94 12.14 -11.14 20.12
C SER A 94 10.77 -11.46 20.69
N LEU A 95 10.72 -12.30 21.74
CA LEU A 95 9.51 -12.52 22.55
C LEU A 95 9.01 -11.22 23.21
N MET A 96 9.86 -10.21 23.40
CA MET A 96 9.47 -8.87 23.83
C MET A 96 8.88 -8.05 22.67
N ASP A 97 9.29 -8.29 21.43
CA ASP A 97 8.69 -7.70 20.23
C ASP A 97 7.25 -8.16 20.01
N SER A 98 6.92 -9.38 20.42
CA SER A 98 5.53 -9.87 20.35
C SER A 98 4.56 -8.95 21.10
N SER A 99 4.98 -8.39 22.22
CA SER A 99 4.17 -7.44 22.99
C SER A 99 4.02 -6.09 22.29
N GLN A 100 5.08 -5.58 21.69
CA GLN A 100 5.00 -4.30 20.96
C GLN A 100 4.26 -4.45 19.63
N VAL A 101 4.50 -5.53 18.90
CA VAL A 101 3.76 -5.91 17.69
C VAL A 101 2.28 -6.09 18.02
N LEU A 102 1.97 -6.77 19.12
CA LEU A 102 0.60 -6.93 19.62
C LEU A 102 -0.07 -5.59 19.92
N ALA A 103 0.62 -4.68 20.62
CA ALA A 103 0.10 -3.35 20.91
C ALA A 103 -0.13 -2.52 19.64
N GLN A 104 0.81 -2.57 18.68
CA GLN A 104 0.66 -1.88 17.40
C GLN A 104 -0.47 -2.48 16.56
N HIS A 105 -0.65 -3.81 16.60
CA HIS A 105 -1.76 -4.46 15.92
C HIS A 105 -3.09 -4.06 16.55
N ALA A 106 -3.18 -4.05 17.88
CA ALA A 106 -4.34 -3.56 18.60
C ALA A 106 -4.67 -2.10 18.24
N ALA A 107 -3.67 -1.21 18.20
CA ALA A 107 -3.85 0.19 17.80
C ALA A 107 -4.41 0.31 16.39
N ARG A 108 -3.87 -0.44 15.41
CA ARG A 108 -4.39 -0.45 14.03
C ARG A 108 -5.84 -0.95 13.95
N MET A 109 -6.17 -2.01 14.71
CA MET A 109 -7.56 -2.50 14.77
C MET A 109 -8.50 -1.47 15.40
N ILE A 110 -8.07 -0.76 16.45
CA ILE A 110 -8.82 0.35 17.05
C ILE A 110 -9.00 1.48 16.05
N ASP A 111 -7.93 1.93 15.38
CA ASP A 111 -7.97 3.00 14.39
C ASP A 111 -8.93 2.67 13.25
N HIS A 112 -8.88 1.43 12.76
CA HIS A 112 -9.81 0.98 11.73
C HIS A 112 -11.25 0.97 12.24
N ALA A 113 -11.51 0.37 13.40
CA ALA A 113 -12.86 0.30 13.99
C ALA A 113 -13.46 1.69 14.23
N VAL A 114 -12.66 2.64 14.75
CA VAL A 114 -13.10 4.02 14.97
C VAL A 114 -13.44 4.68 13.62
N ARG A 115 -12.59 4.54 12.61
CA ARG A 115 -12.83 5.13 11.27
C ARG A 115 -14.12 4.63 10.62
N VAL A 116 -14.42 3.34 10.79
CA VAL A 116 -15.67 2.75 10.27
C VAL A 116 -16.88 2.95 11.18
N GLY A 117 -16.72 3.67 12.29
CA GLY A 117 -17.81 3.91 13.27
C GLY A 117 -18.22 2.66 14.06
N ALA A 118 -17.39 1.60 14.03
CA ALA A 118 -17.68 0.36 14.74
C ALA A 118 -17.47 0.48 16.25
N ALA A 119 -18.24 -0.30 17.03
CA ALA A 119 -18.02 -0.42 18.45
C ALA A 119 -16.70 -1.15 18.73
N VAL A 120 -15.85 -0.59 19.59
CA VAL A 120 -14.62 -1.24 20.06
C VAL A 120 -14.89 -1.84 21.44
N ARG A 121 -14.99 -3.16 21.51
CA ARG A 121 -15.16 -3.91 22.75
C ARG A 121 -13.86 -4.61 23.13
N MET A 122 -13.36 -4.36 24.34
CA MET A 122 -12.05 -4.89 24.77
C MET A 122 -11.97 -6.42 24.80
N PRO A 123 -13.00 -7.16 25.25
CA PRO A 123 -12.98 -8.62 25.19
C PRO A 123 -12.85 -9.16 23.76
N GLU A 124 -13.59 -8.58 22.81
CA GLU A 124 -13.55 -8.98 21.40
C GLU A 124 -12.17 -8.67 20.78
N LEU A 125 -11.65 -7.47 21.02
CA LEU A 125 -10.31 -7.08 20.55
C LEU A 125 -9.23 -8.02 21.09
N ALA A 126 -9.29 -8.37 22.37
CA ALA A 126 -8.35 -9.29 23.00
C ALA A 126 -8.49 -10.72 22.45
N GLY A 127 -9.72 -11.20 22.24
CA GLY A 127 -10.01 -12.51 21.65
C GLY A 127 -9.45 -12.63 20.24
N ARG A 128 -9.65 -11.62 19.38
CA ARG A 128 -9.08 -11.57 18.00
C ARG A 128 -7.56 -11.56 17.98
N LEU A 129 -6.93 -11.04 19.02
CA LEU A 129 -5.48 -11.02 19.19
C LEU A 129 -4.93 -12.27 19.91
N GLY A 130 -5.80 -13.22 20.28
CA GLY A 130 -5.40 -14.46 20.96
C GLY A 130 -4.86 -14.24 22.38
N VAL A 131 -5.25 -13.15 23.06
CA VAL A 131 -4.74 -12.78 24.40
C VAL A 131 -5.86 -12.46 25.36
N THR A 132 -5.55 -12.42 26.67
CA THR A 132 -6.50 -11.95 27.67
C THR A 132 -6.59 -10.42 27.66
N GLU A 133 -7.76 -9.87 28.01
CA GLU A 133 -7.97 -8.43 28.12
C GLU A 133 -6.97 -7.74 29.06
N ARG A 134 -6.65 -8.38 30.19
CA ARG A 134 -5.66 -7.89 31.15
C ARG A 134 -4.26 -7.79 30.51
N HIS A 135 -3.88 -8.78 29.72
CA HIS A 135 -2.59 -8.80 29.03
C HIS A 135 -2.56 -7.69 27.97
N LEU A 136 -3.61 -7.56 27.15
CA LEU A 136 -3.75 -6.51 26.15
C LEU A 136 -3.63 -5.11 26.76
N ARG A 137 -4.38 -4.84 27.82
CA ARG A 137 -4.33 -3.53 28.52
C ARG A 137 -2.92 -3.19 29.01
N ARG A 138 -2.24 -4.16 29.62
CA ARG A 138 -0.89 -3.97 30.15
C ARG A 138 0.11 -3.66 29.02
N VAL A 139 0.08 -4.47 27.98
CA VAL A 139 1.02 -4.35 26.84
C VAL A 139 0.75 -3.06 26.06
N PHE A 140 -0.50 -2.73 25.84
CA PHE A 140 -0.91 -1.51 25.16
C PHE A 140 -0.48 -0.25 25.92
N ALA A 141 -0.75 -0.20 27.23
CA ALA A 141 -0.34 0.91 28.07
C ALA A 141 1.19 1.07 28.12
N GLN A 142 1.92 -0.04 28.13
CA GLN A 142 3.38 -0.03 28.09
C GLN A 142 3.93 0.52 26.75
N ALA A 143 3.28 0.21 25.62
CA ALA A 143 3.72 0.61 24.30
C ALA A 143 3.30 2.04 23.93
N HIS A 144 2.06 2.43 24.30
CA HIS A 144 1.45 3.70 23.88
C HIS A 144 1.35 4.75 25.00
N GLY A 145 1.66 4.38 26.25
CA GLY A 145 1.57 5.29 27.41
C GLY A 145 0.15 5.60 27.89
N VAL A 146 -0.87 5.01 27.26
CA VAL A 146 -2.29 5.22 27.56
C VAL A 146 -3.04 3.89 27.51
N SER A 147 -4.22 3.83 28.18
CA SER A 147 -5.05 2.62 28.08
C SER A 147 -5.68 2.49 26.69
N PRO A 148 -6.03 1.27 26.23
CA PRO A 148 -6.74 1.08 24.96
C PRO A 148 -8.05 1.89 24.89
N ILE A 149 -8.78 2.03 26.01
CA ILE A 149 -10.04 2.78 26.07
C ILE A 149 -9.80 4.28 25.89
N ASP A 150 -8.77 4.83 26.53
CA ASP A 150 -8.39 6.23 26.36
C ASP A 150 -7.93 6.49 24.93
N TYR A 151 -7.19 5.55 24.34
CA TYR A 151 -6.79 5.62 22.94
C TYR A 151 -8.01 5.63 22.00
N VAL A 152 -8.97 4.74 22.18
CA VAL A 152 -10.25 4.74 21.44
C VAL A 152 -10.96 6.09 21.59
N THR A 153 -11.04 6.61 22.80
CA THR A 153 -11.68 7.90 23.06
C THR A 153 -10.98 9.05 22.33
N THR A 154 -9.66 9.08 22.37
CA THR A 154 -8.85 10.08 21.65
C THR A 154 -9.07 10.00 20.15
N GLN A 155 -9.02 8.80 19.54
CA GLN A 155 -9.25 8.63 18.11
C GLN A 155 -10.68 9.08 17.70
N ARG A 156 -11.70 8.71 18.47
CA ARG A 156 -13.08 9.16 18.26
C ARG A 156 -13.22 10.68 18.32
N LEU A 157 -12.53 11.34 19.26
CA LEU A 157 -12.57 12.80 19.38
C LEU A 157 -11.81 13.50 18.24
N LEU A 158 -10.69 12.93 17.78
CA LEU A 158 -9.97 13.46 16.62
C LEU A 158 -10.82 13.36 15.35
N GLN A 159 -11.50 12.23 15.15
CA GLN A 159 -12.45 12.07 14.06
C GLN A 159 -13.65 13.04 14.20
N ALA A 160 -14.20 13.17 15.41
CA ALA A 160 -15.30 14.12 15.66
C ALA A 160 -14.87 15.56 15.41
N LYS A 161 -13.66 15.96 15.83
CA LYS A 161 -13.10 17.27 15.53
C LYS A 161 -13.04 17.50 14.02
N GLN A 162 -12.51 16.54 13.27
CA GLN A 162 -12.43 16.60 11.82
C GLN A 162 -13.83 16.76 11.19
N LEU A 163 -14.79 15.90 11.56
CA LEU A 163 -16.15 16.00 11.03
C LEU A 163 -16.86 17.31 11.43
N LEU A 164 -16.59 17.85 12.62
CA LEU A 164 -17.15 19.15 13.05
C LEU A 164 -16.54 20.32 12.29
N THR A 165 -15.27 20.26 11.91
CA THR A 165 -14.59 21.33 11.16
C THR A 165 -14.82 21.22 9.66
N ASP A 166 -14.89 20.01 9.12
CA ASP A 166 -14.82 19.76 7.68
C ASP A 166 -16.18 19.42 7.07
N THR A 167 -17.24 19.20 7.90
CA THR A 167 -18.58 18.82 7.43
C THR A 167 -19.69 19.70 8.02
N ASP A 168 -20.87 19.69 7.37
CA ASP A 168 -22.09 20.31 7.88
C ASP A 168 -22.99 19.34 8.65
N LEU A 169 -22.50 18.14 8.99
CA LEU A 169 -23.23 17.13 9.73
C LEU A 169 -23.74 17.67 11.06
N PRO A 170 -25.01 17.46 11.45
CA PRO A 170 -25.49 17.79 12.79
C PRO A 170 -24.60 17.17 13.88
N VAL A 171 -24.40 17.89 14.98
CA VAL A 171 -23.55 17.39 16.09
C VAL A 171 -23.99 16.01 16.58
N THR A 172 -25.30 15.73 16.54
CA THR A 172 -25.87 14.41 16.85
C THR A 172 -25.36 13.32 15.89
N GLN A 173 -25.33 13.61 14.59
CA GLN A 173 -24.82 12.67 13.59
C GLN A 173 -23.31 12.48 13.69
N VAL A 174 -22.55 13.54 13.98
CA VAL A 174 -21.10 13.44 14.25
C VAL A 174 -20.85 12.54 15.44
N ALA A 175 -21.59 12.70 16.54
CA ALA A 175 -21.45 11.84 17.72
C ALA A 175 -21.67 10.37 17.37
N LEU A 176 -22.75 10.05 16.64
CA LEU A 176 -23.06 8.68 16.20
C LEU A 176 -22.00 8.13 15.23
N ALA A 177 -21.61 8.90 14.22
CA ALA A 177 -20.59 8.51 13.24
C ALA A 177 -19.23 8.21 13.89
N CYS A 178 -18.91 8.83 15.03
CA CYS A 178 -17.71 8.57 15.81
C CYS A 178 -17.90 7.46 16.86
N GLY A 179 -19.02 6.73 16.85
CA GLY A 179 -19.27 5.60 17.72
C GLY A 179 -19.61 5.97 19.17
N PHE A 180 -20.14 7.19 19.41
CA PHE A 180 -20.71 7.54 20.73
C PHE A 180 -22.18 7.14 20.76
N GLU A 181 -22.56 6.35 21.76
CA GLU A 181 -23.94 5.90 21.97
C GLU A 181 -24.86 6.99 22.54
N SER A 182 -24.30 8.08 23.07
CA SER A 182 -25.03 9.14 23.73
C SER A 182 -24.44 10.51 23.42
N LEU A 183 -25.27 11.42 22.93
CA LEU A 183 -24.91 12.82 22.69
C LEU A 183 -24.45 13.52 23.97
N ARG A 184 -25.06 13.19 25.13
CA ARG A 184 -24.68 13.75 26.43
C ARG A 184 -23.24 13.37 26.76
N ARG A 185 -22.88 12.07 26.62
CA ARG A 185 -21.53 11.58 26.86
C ARG A 185 -20.53 12.18 25.88
N PHE A 186 -20.90 12.25 24.61
CA PHE A 186 -20.08 12.91 23.58
C PHE A 186 -19.75 14.35 23.97
N ASN A 187 -20.76 15.18 24.27
CA ASN A 187 -20.57 16.59 24.63
C ASN A 187 -19.69 16.74 25.88
N ALA A 188 -19.88 15.89 26.90
CA ALA A 188 -19.09 15.94 28.13
C ALA A 188 -17.62 15.63 27.85
N VAL A 189 -17.34 14.50 27.20
CA VAL A 189 -15.96 14.04 26.92
C VAL A 189 -15.27 15.00 25.93
N PHE A 190 -16.00 15.48 24.91
CA PHE A 190 -15.47 16.44 23.95
C PHE A 190 -15.07 17.76 24.63
N ALA A 191 -15.95 18.33 25.46
CA ALA A 191 -15.66 19.57 26.17
C ALA A 191 -14.50 19.42 27.17
N GLU A 192 -14.39 18.27 27.84
CA GLU A 192 -13.32 17.97 28.77
C GLU A 192 -11.94 17.89 28.08
N GLN A 193 -11.85 17.17 26.96
CA GLN A 193 -10.56 16.91 26.30
C GLN A 193 -10.18 18.00 25.27
N VAL A 194 -11.14 18.50 24.50
CA VAL A 194 -10.90 19.52 23.46
C VAL A 194 -10.94 20.94 24.03
N ARG A 195 -11.46 21.12 25.26
CA ARG A 195 -11.63 22.42 25.95
C ARG A 195 -12.55 23.41 25.20
N LEU A 196 -13.38 22.91 24.28
CA LEU A 196 -14.38 23.64 23.51
C LEU A 196 -15.65 22.81 23.42
N LYS A 197 -16.80 23.46 23.32
CA LYS A 197 -18.03 22.73 22.99
C LYS A 197 -18.05 22.38 21.48
N PRO A 198 -18.61 21.22 21.09
CA PRO A 198 -18.75 20.86 19.67
C PRO A 198 -19.40 21.96 18.84
N THR A 199 -20.39 22.67 19.38
CA THR A 199 -21.07 23.79 18.72
C THR A 199 -20.21 25.04 18.57
N GLU A 200 -19.28 25.30 19.49
CA GLU A 200 -18.35 26.41 19.42
C GLU A 200 -17.29 26.15 18.34
N LEU A 201 -16.75 24.92 18.31
CA LEU A 201 -15.81 24.51 17.26
C LEU A 201 -16.46 24.62 15.87
N ARG A 202 -17.70 24.21 15.75
CA ARG A 202 -18.47 24.34 14.50
C ARG A 202 -18.63 25.79 14.07
N ARG A 203 -18.96 26.70 14.99
CA ARG A 203 -19.10 28.15 14.65
C ARG A 203 -17.79 28.75 14.18
N ALA A 204 -16.68 28.36 14.77
CA ALA A 204 -15.36 28.78 14.32
C ALA A 204 -15.03 28.29 12.89
N GLY A 205 -15.49 27.07 12.52
CA GLY A 205 -15.37 26.53 11.17
C GLY A 205 -16.44 27.04 10.19
N ALA A 206 -17.64 27.41 10.66
CA ALA A 206 -18.78 27.82 9.81
C ALA A 206 -18.64 29.24 9.24
N ALA A 207 -17.83 30.10 9.85
CA ALA A 207 -17.54 31.45 9.31
C ALA A 207 -16.88 31.41 7.91
N ALA A 208 -16.42 30.23 7.46
CA ALA A 208 -15.81 30.00 6.15
C ALA A 208 -16.75 29.30 5.14
N ARG A 209 -18.02 28.99 5.49
CA ARG A 209 -18.89 28.14 4.67
C ARG A 209 -20.27 28.78 4.44
N THR A 210 -20.67 28.90 3.17
CA THR A 210 -22.03 29.28 2.77
C THR A 210 -22.93 28.04 2.85
N HIS A 211 -24.09 28.19 3.50
CA HIS A 211 -25.12 27.15 3.63
C HIS A 211 -25.71 26.79 2.26
N ALA A 212 -25.77 25.51 1.95
CA ALA A 212 -26.67 24.98 0.95
C ALA A 212 -27.48 23.83 1.58
N GLY A 213 -28.78 24.04 1.67
CA GLY A 213 -29.71 23.08 2.24
C GLY A 213 -29.90 21.84 1.38
N GLY A 214 -30.35 20.75 2.04
CA GLY A 214 -30.89 19.54 1.42
C GLY A 214 -29.97 18.34 1.51
N GLY A 215 -30.25 17.40 2.42
CA GLY A 215 -29.99 15.95 2.35
C GLY A 215 -28.62 15.41 1.92
N VAL A 216 -27.64 16.26 1.64
CA VAL A 216 -26.33 15.91 1.10
C VAL A 216 -25.26 16.22 2.14
N THR A 217 -24.43 15.22 2.46
CA THR A 217 -23.24 15.42 3.31
C THR A 217 -22.13 16.06 2.50
N ARG A 218 -21.52 17.13 3.01
CA ARG A 218 -20.39 17.82 2.36
C ARG A 218 -19.17 17.79 3.27
N VAL A 219 -17.99 17.48 2.68
CA VAL A 219 -16.70 17.44 3.37
C VAL A 219 -15.64 18.08 2.49
N ARG A 220 -14.77 18.93 3.04
CA ARG A 220 -13.62 19.47 2.34
C ARG A 220 -12.35 18.75 2.78
N LEU A 221 -11.58 18.29 1.80
CA LEU A 221 -10.38 17.50 1.98
C LEU A 221 -9.20 18.27 1.40
N GLY A 222 -8.35 18.84 2.25
CA GLY A 222 -7.13 19.52 1.81
C GLY A 222 -6.07 18.54 1.32
N TYR A 223 -5.25 18.98 0.36
CA TYR A 223 -4.05 18.30 -0.12
C TYR A 223 -2.85 19.26 -0.16
N ARG A 224 -1.63 18.73 -0.26
CA ARG A 224 -0.42 19.54 -0.43
C ARG A 224 -0.15 19.80 -1.90
N PRO A 225 -0.04 21.08 -2.34
CA PRO A 225 0.35 21.40 -3.70
C PRO A 225 1.87 21.14 -3.93
N PRO A 226 2.27 20.94 -5.20
CA PRO A 226 1.44 20.82 -6.40
C PRO A 226 0.70 19.47 -6.47
N TYR A 227 -0.38 19.44 -7.25
CA TYR A 227 -1.16 18.23 -7.52
C TYR A 227 -1.37 18.09 -9.03
N ASP A 228 -0.94 16.96 -9.60
CA ASP A 228 -1.11 16.67 -11.04
C ASP A 228 -2.54 16.18 -11.30
N LEU A 229 -3.47 17.13 -11.29
CA LEU A 229 -4.88 16.87 -11.50
C LEU A 229 -5.19 16.27 -12.89
N PRO A 230 -4.62 16.76 -14.00
CA PRO A 230 -4.87 16.16 -15.31
C PRO A 230 -4.55 14.67 -15.37
N THR A 231 -3.42 14.25 -14.79
CA THR A 231 -3.04 12.84 -14.74
C THR A 231 -3.99 12.01 -13.88
N MET A 232 -4.40 12.52 -12.72
CA MET A 232 -5.35 11.84 -11.85
C MET A 232 -6.71 11.66 -12.53
N LEU A 233 -7.25 12.70 -13.12
CA LEU A 233 -8.54 12.66 -13.83
C LEU A 233 -8.48 11.74 -15.06
N ALA A 234 -7.39 11.78 -15.83
CA ALA A 234 -7.20 10.89 -16.97
C ALA A 234 -7.17 9.42 -16.53
N PHE A 235 -6.51 9.12 -15.42
CA PHE A 235 -6.46 7.76 -14.88
C PHE A 235 -7.86 7.23 -14.52
N TRP A 236 -8.68 8.04 -13.82
CA TRP A 236 -10.03 7.66 -13.43
C TRP A 236 -10.97 7.58 -14.64
N SER A 237 -10.91 8.57 -15.55
CA SER A 237 -11.73 8.60 -16.77
C SER A 237 -11.50 7.38 -17.67
N GLN A 238 -10.25 7.02 -17.93
CA GLN A 238 -9.91 5.86 -18.76
C GLN A 238 -10.41 4.53 -18.18
N ARG A 239 -10.59 4.47 -16.86
CA ARG A 239 -10.99 3.26 -16.13
C ARG A 239 -12.42 3.32 -15.60
N ALA A 240 -13.13 4.41 -15.84
CA ALA A 240 -14.50 4.59 -15.40
C ALA A 240 -15.44 3.49 -15.94
N LEU A 241 -16.34 3.03 -15.08
CA LEU A 241 -17.29 1.95 -15.36
C LEU A 241 -18.70 2.55 -15.49
N ALA A 242 -19.29 2.40 -16.66
CA ALA A 242 -20.68 2.80 -16.88
C ALA A 242 -21.61 2.17 -15.82
N GLY A 243 -22.53 2.94 -15.31
CA GLY A 243 -23.41 2.54 -14.20
C GLY A 243 -22.84 2.81 -12.81
N VAL A 244 -21.52 2.92 -12.65
CA VAL A 244 -20.82 3.05 -11.35
C VAL A 244 -20.01 4.32 -11.23
N GLU A 245 -19.29 4.73 -12.28
CA GLU A 245 -18.34 5.84 -12.25
C GLU A 245 -18.45 6.71 -13.50
N GLU A 246 -18.34 8.01 -13.32
CA GLU A 246 -18.15 8.99 -14.39
C GLU A 246 -17.17 10.09 -13.96
N VAL A 247 -16.46 10.65 -14.93
CA VAL A 247 -15.53 11.76 -14.73
C VAL A 247 -15.87 12.84 -15.75
N GLU A 248 -16.19 14.03 -15.25
CA GLU A 248 -16.56 15.19 -16.07
C GLU A 248 -15.83 16.44 -15.58
N GLY A 249 -15.02 17.04 -16.43
CA GLY A 249 -14.20 18.20 -16.06
C GLY A 249 -13.31 17.88 -14.85
N ARG A 250 -13.53 18.58 -13.74
CA ARG A 250 -12.79 18.40 -12.46
C ARG A 250 -13.55 17.55 -11.45
N VAL A 251 -14.61 16.86 -11.88
CA VAL A 251 -15.52 16.13 -11.01
C VAL A 251 -15.42 14.64 -11.28
N ILE A 252 -15.29 13.86 -10.21
CA ILE A 252 -15.41 12.41 -10.22
C ILE A 252 -16.68 12.06 -9.47
N ARG A 253 -17.61 11.34 -10.11
CA ARG A 253 -18.85 10.85 -9.52
C ARG A 253 -18.83 9.33 -9.51
N ARG A 254 -19.35 8.76 -8.43
CA ARG A 254 -19.51 7.30 -8.37
C ARG A 254 -20.58 6.87 -7.38
N THR A 255 -21.08 5.68 -7.59
CA THR A 255 -21.84 4.96 -6.58
C THR A 255 -20.89 4.36 -5.54
N TRP A 256 -21.38 4.19 -4.33
CA TRP A 256 -20.63 3.61 -3.24
C TRP A 256 -21.52 2.76 -2.32
N SER A 257 -21.00 1.64 -1.87
CA SER A 257 -21.65 0.75 -0.90
C SER A 257 -20.79 0.73 0.36
N ALA A 258 -21.38 1.02 1.51
CA ALA A 258 -20.67 0.89 2.77
C ALA A 258 -20.28 -0.58 2.97
N PRO A 259 -19.03 -0.88 3.39
CA PRO A 259 -18.70 -2.21 3.85
C PRO A 259 -19.67 -2.59 4.98
N GLY A 260 -20.23 -3.80 4.89
CA GLY A 260 -21.10 -4.31 5.95
C GLY A 260 -20.38 -4.28 7.30
N PRO A 261 -21.11 -4.27 8.42
CA PRO A 261 -20.48 -4.40 9.72
C PRO A 261 -19.61 -5.66 9.70
N ALA A 262 -18.36 -5.54 10.14
CA ALA A 262 -17.49 -6.68 10.38
C ALA A 262 -18.09 -7.47 11.57
N SER A 263 -19.07 -8.31 11.31
CA SER A 263 -19.75 -9.10 12.32
C SER A 263 -18.99 -10.41 12.50
N ASP A 264 -18.21 -10.51 13.56
CA ASP A 264 -17.80 -11.80 14.13
C ASP A 264 -18.94 -12.48 14.93
N GLU A 265 -20.10 -11.86 15.04
CA GLU A 265 -21.31 -12.53 15.55
C GLU A 265 -22.00 -13.27 14.39
N PRO A 266 -22.38 -14.55 14.58
CA PRO A 266 -23.29 -15.19 13.66
C PRO A 266 -24.52 -14.28 13.55
N ALA A 267 -24.79 -13.82 12.33
CA ALA A 267 -25.89 -12.90 12.06
C ALA A 267 -27.14 -13.37 12.80
N ARG A 268 -27.63 -12.56 13.74
CA ARG A 268 -29.01 -12.76 14.21
C ARG A 268 -29.88 -12.63 12.99
N PRO A 269 -30.77 -13.59 12.71
CA PRO A 269 -31.58 -13.62 11.50
C PRO A 269 -32.33 -12.30 11.22
N ASP A 270 -32.57 -11.50 12.27
CA ASP A 270 -33.39 -10.28 12.23
C ASP A 270 -32.58 -8.96 12.13
N ALA A 271 -31.22 -9.01 12.06
CA ALA A 271 -30.36 -7.82 12.14
C ALA A 271 -29.41 -7.59 10.95
N ALA A 272 -29.55 -8.34 9.86
CA ALA A 272 -28.79 -8.07 8.63
C ALA A 272 -29.39 -6.88 7.89
N ALA A 273 -29.19 -5.66 8.40
CA ALA A 273 -29.46 -4.45 7.64
C ALA A 273 -28.60 -4.49 6.35
N ALA A 274 -29.26 -4.38 5.20
CA ALA A 274 -28.57 -4.30 3.92
C ALA A 274 -27.51 -3.18 3.98
N PRO A 275 -26.34 -3.34 3.35
CA PRO A 275 -25.30 -2.32 3.37
C PRO A 275 -25.86 -0.98 2.84
N ALA A 276 -25.53 0.11 3.49
CA ALA A 276 -25.94 1.43 3.04
C ALA A 276 -25.33 1.70 1.66
N ARG A 277 -26.16 2.08 0.70
CA ARG A 277 -25.76 2.38 -0.67
C ARG A 277 -26.15 3.81 -1.02
N GLY A 278 -25.34 4.44 -1.86
CA GLY A 278 -25.58 5.79 -2.30
C GLY A 278 -24.55 6.24 -3.33
N TRP A 279 -24.39 7.53 -3.44
CA TRP A 279 -23.46 8.15 -4.37
C TRP A 279 -22.52 9.11 -3.67
N ILE A 280 -21.36 9.32 -4.27
CA ILE A 280 -20.40 10.36 -3.90
C ILE A 280 -20.00 11.15 -5.15
N GLU A 281 -19.74 12.43 -4.95
CA GLU A 281 -19.18 13.36 -5.92
C GLU A 281 -17.97 14.03 -5.31
N LEU A 282 -16.88 14.11 -6.06
CA LEU A 282 -15.59 14.68 -5.66
C LEU A 282 -15.23 15.78 -6.66
N GLU A 283 -15.25 17.03 -6.22
CA GLU A 283 -14.92 18.20 -7.03
C GLU A 283 -13.60 18.82 -6.59
N PHE A 284 -12.65 18.97 -7.51
CA PHE A 284 -11.37 19.61 -7.21
C PHE A 284 -11.49 21.14 -7.24
N LEU A 285 -11.16 21.78 -6.12
CA LEU A 285 -11.13 23.21 -5.91
C LEU A 285 -9.66 23.67 -5.88
N GLU A 286 -9.02 23.73 -7.07
CA GLU A 286 -7.58 23.95 -7.22
C GLU A 286 -7.09 25.25 -6.57
N GLU A 287 -7.90 26.31 -6.60
CA GLU A 287 -7.58 27.60 -6.00
C GLU A 287 -7.47 27.56 -4.46
N ARG A 288 -7.92 26.46 -3.84
CA ARG A 288 -7.91 26.25 -2.39
C ARG A 288 -7.06 25.08 -1.94
N ASP A 289 -6.47 24.33 -2.88
CA ASP A 289 -5.81 23.06 -2.62
C ASP A 289 -6.70 22.05 -1.86
N GLU A 290 -8.01 22.02 -2.25
CA GLU A 290 -9.04 21.21 -1.62
C GLU A 290 -9.80 20.34 -2.63
N VAL A 291 -10.38 19.24 -2.14
CA VAL A 291 -11.41 18.46 -2.83
C VAL A 291 -12.69 18.55 -2.01
N GLU A 292 -13.80 18.99 -2.60
CA GLU A 292 -15.11 18.90 -1.98
C GLU A 292 -15.72 17.52 -2.26
N LEU A 293 -15.91 16.74 -1.20
CA LEU A 293 -16.65 15.48 -1.23
C LEU A 293 -18.11 15.76 -0.88
N ARG A 294 -19.02 15.39 -1.77
CA ARG A 294 -20.47 15.36 -1.53
C ARG A 294 -20.94 13.91 -1.52
N ALA A 295 -21.86 13.57 -0.63
CA ALA A 295 -22.41 12.22 -0.53
C ALA A 295 -23.92 12.26 -0.25
N SER A 296 -24.63 11.24 -0.74
CA SER A 296 -26.06 11.06 -0.48
C SER A 296 -26.35 10.91 1.02
N ALA A 297 -27.56 11.29 1.44
CA ALA A 297 -28.01 11.19 2.84
C ALA A 297 -27.89 9.76 3.41
N SER A 298 -28.10 8.73 2.57
CA SER A 298 -27.96 7.33 2.94
C SER A 298 -26.57 6.95 3.46
N LEU A 299 -25.53 7.70 3.06
CA LEU A 299 -24.14 7.46 3.42
C LEU A 299 -23.63 8.32 4.58
N THR A 300 -24.48 9.18 5.15
CA THR A 300 -24.10 10.13 6.19
C THR A 300 -23.46 9.47 7.41
N ALA A 301 -23.97 8.32 7.84
CA ALA A 301 -23.41 7.56 8.95
C ALA A 301 -21.99 7.02 8.67
N HIS A 302 -21.61 6.95 7.40
CA HIS A 302 -20.34 6.44 6.90
C HIS A 302 -19.35 7.55 6.49
N ALA A 303 -19.59 8.79 6.91
CA ALA A 303 -18.78 9.95 6.49
C ALA A 303 -17.27 9.77 6.76
N GLY A 304 -16.88 9.12 7.88
CA GLY A 304 -15.48 8.82 8.19
C GLY A 304 -14.83 7.87 7.17
N GLN A 305 -15.58 6.83 6.76
CA GLN A 305 -15.14 5.87 5.74
C GLN A 305 -15.00 6.54 4.38
N LEU A 306 -15.95 7.41 4.01
CA LEU A 306 -15.91 8.16 2.75
C LEU A 306 -14.70 9.09 2.68
N VAL A 307 -14.38 9.79 3.78
CA VAL A 307 -13.19 10.63 3.89
C VAL A 307 -11.93 9.81 3.67
N GLU A 308 -11.80 8.66 4.33
CA GLU A 308 -10.63 7.79 4.16
C GLU A 308 -10.54 7.22 2.73
N ALA A 309 -11.64 6.75 2.17
CA ALA A 309 -11.71 6.24 0.81
C ALA A 309 -11.31 7.32 -0.21
N ALA A 310 -11.82 8.54 -0.08
CA ALA A 310 -11.48 9.66 -0.95
C ALA A 310 -9.99 10.06 -0.82
N ARG A 311 -9.48 10.19 0.40
CA ARG A 311 -8.05 10.50 0.65
C ARG A 311 -7.13 9.44 0.07
N HIS A 312 -7.51 8.16 0.21
CA HIS A 312 -6.75 7.06 -0.36
C HIS A 312 -6.84 7.00 -1.89
N ALA A 313 -8.03 7.07 -2.45
CA ALA A 313 -8.26 6.98 -3.90
C ALA A 313 -7.53 8.09 -4.67
N LEU A 314 -7.48 9.29 -4.09
CA LEU A 314 -6.87 10.48 -4.69
C LEU A 314 -5.46 10.80 -4.15
N ASP A 315 -4.92 9.98 -3.25
CA ASP A 315 -3.59 10.15 -2.64
C ASP A 315 -3.38 11.55 -2.04
N LEU A 316 -4.40 12.07 -1.32
CA LEU A 316 -4.41 13.44 -0.79
C LEU A 316 -3.40 13.65 0.35
N ASP A 317 -2.90 12.56 0.96
CA ASP A 317 -1.94 12.61 2.06
C ASP A 317 -0.49 12.67 1.60
N ALA A 318 -0.22 12.47 0.30
CA ALA A 318 1.13 12.49 -0.24
C ALA A 318 1.80 13.85 -0.04
N ASP A 319 3.10 13.83 0.27
CA ASP A 319 3.92 15.04 0.31
C ASP A 319 4.79 15.12 -0.95
N PRO A 320 4.49 16.07 -1.88
CA PRO A 320 5.23 16.21 -3.13
C PRO A 320 6.72 16.51 -2.93
N ALA A 321 7.10 17.14 -1.80
CA ALA A 321 8.49 17.44 -1.52
C ALA A 321 9.34 16.17 -1.40
N HIS A 322 8.79 15.10 -0.81
CA HIS A 322 9.48 13.82 -0.70
C HIS A 322 9.62 13.10 -2.04
N LEU A 323 8.73 13.39 -3.01
CA LEU A 323 8.74 12.78 -4.33
C LEU A 323 9.59 13.55 -5.35
N ALA A 324 9.92 14.81 -5.07
CA ALA A 324 10.61 15.69 -6.01
C ALA A 324 11.94 15.12 -6.53
N PRO A 325 12.83 14.50 -5.72
CA PRO A 325 14.07 13.90 -6.22
C PRO A 325 13.82 12.73 -7.20
N LEU A 326 12.86 11.84 -6.87
CA LEU A 326 12.47 10.75 -7.75
C LEU A 326 11.95 11.28 -9.09
N LEU A 327 10.99 12.21 -9.06
CA LEU A 327 10.38 12.75 -10.27
C LEU A 327 11.38 13.51 -11.13
N ALA A 328 12.38 14.17 -10.53
CA ALA A 328 13.48 14.78 -11.24
C ALA A 328 14.35 13.73 -11.97
N SER A 329 14.70 12.63 -11.31
CA SER A 329 15.46 11.54 -11.91
C SER A 329 14.71 10.87 -13.06
N LEU A 330 13.40 10.64 -12.92
CA LEU A 330 12.57 10.07 -13.97
C LEU A 330 12.42 11.01 -15.17
N ARG A 331 12.33 12.34 -14.95
CA ARG A 331 12.33 13.32 -16.05
C ARG A 331 13.65 13.32 -16.82
N ALA A 332 14.78 13.16 -16.11
CA ALA A 332 16.08 13.06 -16.75
C ALA A 332 16.20 11.79 -17.63
N LEU A 333 15.56 10.69 -17.20
CA LEU A 333 15.50 9.44 -17.97
C LEU A 333 14.50 9.51 -19.15
N HIS A 334 13.44 10.31 -19.02
CA HIS A 334 12.37 10.48 -20.00
C HIS A 334 12.13 11.95 -20.32
N PRO A 335 13.04 12.65 -21.01
CA PRO A 335 12.91 14.09 -21.24
C PRO A 335 11.64 14.49 -22.03
N ALA A 336 11.15 13.58 -22.87
CA ALA A 336 9.93 13.77 -23.67
C ALA A 336 8.63 13.44 -22.91
N SER A 337 8.72 12.96 -21.65
CA SER A 337 7.55 12.56 -20.89
C SER A 337 7.02 13.70 -20.03
N PRO A 338 5.70 13.92 -20.00
CA PRO A 338 5.06 14.95 -19.15
C PRO A 338 4.95 14.48 -17.68
N ILE A 339 6.08 14.17 -17.03
CA ILE A 339 6.07 13.81 -15.61
C ILE A 339 5.93 15.08 -14.79
N ALA A 340 4.74 15.31 -14.24
CA ALA A 340 4.43 16.50 -13.44
C ALA A 340 5.03 16.44 -12.02
N ALA A 341 5.30 17.62 -11.45
CA ALA A 341 5.85 17.72 -10.09
C ALA A 341 4.87 17.22 -9.02
N GLY A 342 3.57 17.30 -9.29
CA GLY A 342 2.52 16.93 -8.35
C GLY A 342 1.93 15.53 -8.58
N LEU A 343 2.68 14.62 -9.19
CA LEU A 343 2.21 13.25 -9.47
C LEU A 343 1.67 12.60 -8.19
N ARG A 344 0.54 11.91 -8.34
CA ARG A 344 -0.12 11.15 -7.27
C ARG A 344 -0.28 9.68 -7.68
N MET A 345 -0.39 8.84 -6.66
CA MET A 345 -0.64 7.41 -6.84
C MET A 345 -2.15 7.14 -6.72
N PRO A 346 -2.87 6.85 -7.84
CA PRO A 346 -4.29 6.56 -7.76
C PRO A 346 -4.52 5.29 -6.92
N GLY A 347 -5.19 5.45 -5.80
CA GLY A 347 -5.50 4.36 -4.88
C GLY A 347 -6.84 3.67 -5.18
N SER A 348 -7.63 3.43 -4.14
CA SER A 348 -8.88 2.67 -4.19
C SER A 348 -9.97 3.35 -3.36
N PHE A 349 -11.19 3.42 -3.89
CA PHE A 349 -12.40 3.78 -3.12
C PHE A 349 -12.94 2.58 -2.35
N ASP A 350 -12.78 1.37 -2.92
CA ASP A 350 -13.15 0.10 -2.31
C ASP A 350 -12.09 -0.96 -2.66
N GLY A 351 -11.57 -1.62 -1.64
CA GLY A 351 -10.46 -2.57 -1.82
C GLY A 351 -10.86 -3.83 -2.58
N PHE A 352 -12.05 -4.38 -2.30
CA PHE A 352 -12.52 -5.57 -2.99
C PHE A 352 -12.85 -5.29 -4.46
N GLU A 353 -13.58 -4.18 -4.73
CA GLU A 353 -13.84 -3.74 -6.10
C GLU A 353 -12.55 -3.60 -6.90
N THR A 354 -11.57 -2.86 -6.34
CA THR A 354 -10.29 -2.65 -7.03
C THR A 354 -9.54 -3.97 -7.26
N ALA A 355 -9.56 -4.87 -6.29
CA ALA A 355 -8.93 -6.19 -6.43
C ALA A 355 -9.64 -7.06 -7.49
N ALA A 356 -10.95 -7.08 -7.52
CA ALA A 356 -11.73 -7.78 -8.53
C ALA A 356 -11.43 -7.22 -9.94
N ARG A 357 -11.36 -5.89 -10.09
CA ARG A 357 -10.99 -5.23 -11.36
C ARG A 357 -9.58 -5.59 -11.82
N ILE A 358 -8.62 -5.72 -10.90
CA ILE A 358 -7.25 -6.16 -11.22
C ILE A 358 -7.25 -7.61 -11.71
N VAL A 359 -8.00 -8.52 -11.05
CA VAL A 359 -8.14 -9.92 -11.48
C VAL A 359 -8.78 -10.01 -12.87
N LEU A 360 -9.85 -9.26 -13.13
CA LEU A 360 -10.50 -9.21 -14.44
C LEU A 360 -9.59 -8.62 -15.53
N GLY A 361 -8.63 -7.77 -15.13
CA GLY A 361 -7.65 -7.14 -16.02
C GLY A 361 -6.42 -7.98 -16.34
N GLN A 362 -6.26 -9.16 -15.73
CA GLN A 362 -5.10 -10.02 -16.01
C GLN A 362 -5.03 -10.40 -17.51
N GLN A 363 -3.86 -10.13 -18.13
CA GLN A 363 -3.56 -10.51 -19.53
C GLN A 363 -4.59 -10.03 -20.57
N VAL A 364 -5.26 -8.90 -20.33
CA VAL A 364 -6.18 -8.28 -21.30
C VAL A 364 -5.97 -6.76 -21.33
N THR A 365 -6.47 -6.12 -22.38
CA THR A 365 -6.45 -4.65 -22.48
C THR A 365 -7.39 -4.00 -21.46
N VAL A 366 -7.13 -2.75 -21.09
CA VAL A 366 -8.00 -1.97 -20.19
C VAL A 366 -9.44 -1.92 -20.72
N ALA A 367 -9.63 -1.78 -22.03
CA ALA A 367 -10.95 -1.78 -22.65
C ALA A 367 -11.69 -3.13 -22.48
N ALA A 368 -10.99 -4.25 -22.68
CA ALA A 368 -11.57 -5.58 -22.46
C ALA A 368 -11.91 -5.82 -20.97
N ALA A 369 -11.02 -5.42 -20.05
CA ALA A 369 -11.27 -5.51 -18.62
C ALA A 369 -12.52 -4.70 -18.22
N ARG A 370 -12.67 -3.49 -18.73
CA ARG A 370 -13.87 -2.65 -18.50
C ARG A 370 -15.16 -3.34 -18.99
N THR A 371 -15.11 -3.94 -20.18
CA THR A 371 -16.27 -4.67 -20.73
C THR A 371 -16.68 -5.84 -19.85
N LEU A 372 -15.73 -6.66 -19.38
CA LEU A 372 -16.01 -7.79 -18.49
C LEU A 372 -16.55 -7.29 -17.14
N THR A 373 -15.95 -6.25 -16.59
CA THR A 373 -16.38 -5.64 -15.32
C THR A 373 -17.78 -5.06 -15.43
N ARG A 374 -18.11 -4.37 -16.53
CA ARG A 374 -19.46 -3.85 -16.79
C ARG A 374 -20.51 -4.96 -16.79
N ARG A 375 -20.26 -6.07 -17.50
CA ARG A 375 -21.15 -7.23 -17.52
C ARG A 375 -21.35 -7.81 -16.12
N LEU A 376 -20.27 -7.88 -15.32
CA LEU A 376 -20.33 -8.36 -13.94
C LEU A 376 -21.24 -7.44 -13.09
N ILE A 377 -21.11 -6.12 -13.22
CA ILE A 377 -21.95 -5.13 -12.53
C ILE A 377 -23.40 -5.24 -12.97
N GLU A 378 -23.67 -5.37 -14.26
CA GLU A 378 -25.04 -5.54 -14.79
C GLU A 378 -25.73 -6.77 -14.23
N ARG A 379 -24.99 -7.86 -14.05
CA ARG A 379 -25.53 -9.15 -13.59
C ARG A 379 -25.66 -9.23 -12.08
N PHE A 380 -24.69 -8.75 -11.33
CA PHE A 380 -24.55 -8.96 -9.88
C PHE A 380 -24.59 -7.67 -9.06
N GLY A 381 -24.44 -6.51 -9.69
CA GLY A 381 -24.45 -5.22 -9.01
C GLY A 381 -25.82 -4.86 -8.44
N SER A 382 -25.82 -4.20 -7.29
CA SER A 382 -27.04 -3.76 -6.62
C SER A 382 -27.52 -2.42 -7.19
N PRO A 383 -28.84 -2.23 -7.39
CA PRO A 383 -29.37 -0.94 -7.83
C PRO A 383 -29.18 0.13 -6.75
N VAL A 384 -29.05 1.38 -7.19
CA VAL A 384 -28.92 2.55 -6.32
C VAL A 384 -29.50 3.78 -7.04
N ASP A 385 -30.24 4.59 -6.30
CA ASP A 385 -30.78 5.85 -6.82
C ASP A 385 -29.73 6.95 -6.73
N THR A 386 -29.53 7.66 -7.85
CA THR A 386 -28.62 8.79 -7.93
C THR A 386 -29.22 9.93 -8.76
N PRO A 387 -28.75 11.17 -8.61
CA PRO A 387 -29.19 12.28 -9.46
C PRO A 387 -28.76 12.14 -10.93
N TRP A 388 -27.90 11.22 -11.26
CA TRP A 388 -27.30 11.05 -12.60
C TRP A 388 -27.79 9.76 -13.25
N PRO A 389 -28.45 9.82 -14.42
CA PRO A 389 -28.95 8.63 -15.11
C PRO A 389 -27.85 7.62 -15.46
N GLY A 390 -26.60 8.08 -15.64
CA GLY A 390 -25.44 7.25 -15.94
C GLY A 390 -24.94 6.43 -14.75
N LEU A 391 -25.38 6.72 -13.52
CA LEU A 391 -24.96 6.06 -12.28
C LEU A 391 -26.16 5.44 -11.58
N HIS A 392 -26.32 4.13 -11.66
CA HIS A 392 -27.52 3.44 -11.19
C HIS A 392 -27.25 2.08 -10.54
N ARG A 393 -25.98 1.65 -10.45
CA ARG A 393 -25.59 0.39 -9.82
C ARG A 393 -24.36 0.56 -8.94
N CYS A 394 -24.33 -0.14 -7.82
CA CYS A 394 -23.11 -0.37 -7.05
C CYS A 394 -22.39 -1.62 -7.57
N PHE A 395 -21.05 -1.64 -7.42
CA PHE A 395 -20.26 -2.83 -7.67
C PHE A 395 -20.72 -3.98 -6.75
N PRO A 396 -20.75 -5.25 -7.22
CA PRO A 396 -21.15 -6.38 -6.38
C PRO A 396 -20.18 -6.58 -5.22
N ASP A 397 -20.70 -6.82 -4.04
CA ASP A 397 -19.89 -7.10 -2.85
C ASP A 397 -19.25 -8.50 -2.89
N ALA A 398 -18.30 -8.73 -1.98
CA ALA A 398 -17.58 -10.00 -1.91
C ALA A 398 -18.50 -11.19 -1.62
N ALA A 399 -19.50 -11.00 -0.75
CA ALA A 399 -20.46 -12.09 -0.40
C ALA A 399 -21.28 -12.51 -1.62
N THR A 400 -21.74 -11.55 -2.42
CA THR A 400 -22.47 -11.80 -3.67
C THR A 400 -21.64 -12.63 -4.65
N LEU A 401 -20.37 -12.28 -4.87
CA LEU A 401 -19.50 -13.00 -5.80
C LEU A 401 -18.99 -14.33 -5.25
N ALA A 402 -18.84 -14.48 -3.94
CA ALA A 402 -18.50 -15.73 -3.29
C ALA A 402 -19.64 -16.77 -3.40
N ALA A 403 -20.90 -16.29 -3.34
CA ALA A 403 -22.10 -17.13 -3.44
C ALA A 403 -22.51 -17.43 -4.89
N ALA A 404 -22.06 -16.67 -5.88
CA ALA A 404 -22.39 -16.87 -7.29
C ALA A 404 -21.85 -18.22 -7.79
N THR A 405 -22.57 -18.87 -8.73
CA THR A 405 -22.06 -20.09 -9.36
C THR A 405 -20.95 -19.76 -10.36
N PRO A 406 -19.92 -20.63 -10.53
CA PRO A 406 -18.88 -20.40 -11.53
C PRO A 406 -19.43 -20.19 -12.94
N ASP A 407 -20.50 -20.91 -13.30
CA ASP A 407 -21.12 -20.83 -14.62
C ASP A 407 -21.77 -19.45 -14.83
N SER A 408 -22.51 -18.93 -13.85
CA SER A 408 -23.14 -17.60 -13.95
C SER A 408 -22.14 -16.43 -14.13
N ILE A 409 -20.91 -16.59 -13.64
CA ILE A 409 -19.81 -15.64 -13.88
C ILE A 409 -19.16 -15.94 -15.24
N GLY A 410 -19.02 -17.21 -15.62
CA GLY A 410 -18.44 -17.65 -16.89
C GLY A 410 -19.26 -17.20 -18.12
N GLU A 411 -20.61 -17.22 -18.03
CA GLU A 411 -21.53 -16.72 -19.05
C GLU A 411 -21.28 -15.25 -19.46
N LEU A 412 -20.62 -14.48 -18.62
CA LEU A 412 -20.23 -13.09 -18.91
C LEU A 412 -19.03 -12.98 -19.87
N GLY A 413 -18.45 -14.12 -20.29
CA GLY A 413 -17.24 -14.19 -21.10
C GLY A 413 -15.95 -14.12 -20.28
N ILE A 414 -16.04 -14.39 -18.97
CA ILE A 414 -14.90 -14.46 -18.06
C ILE A 414 -14.35 -15.89 -18.09
N VAL A 415 -13.09 -16.05 -18.47
CA VAL A 415 -12.44 -17.38 -18.57
C VAL A 415 -12.37 -18.07 -17.20
N ARG A 416 -12.49 -19.40 -17.20
CA ARG A 416 -12.59 -20.23 -15.99
C ARG A 416 -11.51 -19.96 -14.94
N GLN A 417 -10.28 -19.71 -15.38
CA GLN A 417 -9.19 -19.38 -14.46
C GLN A 417 -9.45 -18.08 -13.67
N ARG A 418 -9.96 -17.04 -14.34
CA ARG A 418 -10.30 -15.76 -13.68
C ARG A 418 -11.53 -15.87 -12.81
N VAL A 419 -12.51 -16.70 -13.22
CA VAL A 419 -13.68 -17.02 -12.37
C VAL A 419 -13.19 -17.62 -11.05
N GLY A 420 -12.31 -18.63 -11.11
CA GLY A 420 -11.74 -19.25 -9.92
C GLY A 420 -10.97 -18.27 -9.04
N ALA A 421 -10.12 -17.42 -9.64
CA ALA A 421 -9.37 -16.39 -8.91
C ALA A 421 -10.29 -15.35 -8.26
N LEU A 422 -11.31 -14.88 -8.97
CA LEU A 422 -12.28 -13.90 -8.46
C LEU A 422 -13.08 -14.47 -7.27
N GLN A 423 -13.53 -15.71 -7.37
CA GLN A 423 -14.26 -16.37 -6.29
C GLN A 423 -13.39 -16.70 -5.08
N ALA A 424 -12.13 -17.13 -5.31
CA ALA A 424 -11.18 -17.36 -4.23
C ALA A 424 -10.90 -16.06 -3.47
N LEU A 425 -10.69 -14.94 -4.20
CA LEU A 425 -10.52 -13.62 -3.62
C LEU A 425 -11.77 -13.20 -2.83
N ALA A 426 -12.97 -13.37 -3.41
CA ALA A 426 -14.23 -13.01 -2.75
C ALA A 426 -14.44 -13.76 -1.43
N ARG A 427 -14.19 -15.08 -1.43
CA ARG A 427 -14.27 -15.91 -0.21
C ARG A 427 -13.25 -15.46 0.83
N ALA A 428 -12.00 -15.24 0.43
CA ALA A 428 -10.96 -14.79 1.35
C ALA A 428 -11.33 -13.44 2.01
N VAL A 429 -11.98 -12.53 1.28
CA VAL A 429 -12.46 -11.25 1.85
C VAL A 429 -13.61 -11.47 2.83
N VAL A 430 -14.55 -12.36 2.50
CA VAL A 430 -15.64 -12.77 3.43
C VAL A 430 -15.05 -13.40 4.69
N ASP A 431 -13.97 -14.19 4.56
CA ASP A 431 -13.24 -14.83 5.66
C ASP A 431 -12.30 -13.86 6.41
N GLY A 432 -12.30 -12.56 6.07
CA GLY A 432 -11.60 -11.52 6.80
C GLY A 432 -10.24 -11.09 6.23
N LEU A 433 -9.90 -11.44 4.97
CA LEU A 433 -8.70 -10.90 4.32
C LEU A 433 -8.79 -9.36 4.23
N PRO A 434 -7.86 -8.60 4.84
CA PRO A 434 -7.96 -7.15 4.87
C PRO A 434 -7.50 -6.54 3.55
N LEU A 435 -8.40 -5.91 2.80
CA LEU A 435 -8.11 -5.17 1.57
C LEU A 435 -8.35 -3.66 1.79
N HIS A 436 -7.49 -3.02 2.56
CA HIS A 436 -7.57 -1.58 2.83
C HIS A 436 -6.19 -0.99 3.14
N ARG A 437 -6.07 0.33 3.03
CA ARG A 437 -4.87 1.06 3.46
C ARG A 437 -4.61 0.81 4.95
N GLY A 438 -3.37 0.48 5.29
CA GLY A 438 -2.98 0.15 6.67
C GLY A 438 -3.15 -1.32 7.06
N ALA A 439 -3.62 -2.18 6.16
CA ALA A 439 -3.54 -3.64 6.35
C ALA A 439 -2.08 -4.09 6.55
N PRO A 440 -1.82 -5.15 7.33
CA PRO A 440 -0.47 -5.67 7.53
C PRO A 440 0.11 -6.17 6.19
N LEU A 441 1.09 -5.47 5.64
CA LEU A 441 1.56 -5.71 4.27
C LEU A 441 2.01 -7.14 4.03
N ALA A 442 2.96 -7.64 4.82
CA ALA A 442 3.59 -8.94 4.59
C ALA A 442 2.58 -10.10 4.67
N SER A 443 1.79 -10.17 5.74
CA SER A 443 0.80 -11.25 5.91
C SER A 443 -0.34 -11.15 4.89
N THR A 444 -0.75 -9.94 4.49
CA THR A 444 -1.76 -9.76 3.44
C THR A 444 -1.23 -10.19 2.07
N GLN A 445 0.03 -9.86 1.74
CA GLN A 445 0.66 -10.32 0.50
C GLN A 445 0.82 -11.84 0.47
N GLU A 446 1.25 -12.45 1.57
CA GLU A 446 1.35 -13.91 1.70
C GLU A 446 -0.01 -14.60 1.52
N ALA A 447 -1.05 -14.11 2.19
CA ALA A 447 -2.41 -14.63 2.04
C ALA A 447 -2.93 -14.48 0.61
N LEU A 448 -2.65 -13.36 -0.07
CA LEU A 448 -3.02 -13.16 -1.46
C LEU A 448 -2.28 -14.11 -2.42
N LEU A 449 -0.97 -14.33 -2.21
CA LEU A 449 -0.18 -15.26 -3.03
C LEU A 449 -0.63 -16.72 -2.88
N ALA A 450 -1.24 -17.07 -1.75
CA ALA A 450 -1.81 -18.40 -1.53
C ALA A 450 -3.10 -18.64 -2.33
N LEU A 451 -3.75 -17.60 -2.87
CA LEU A 451 -4.99 -17.73 -3.62
C LEU A 451 -4.73 -18.22 -5.06
N PRO A 452 -5.52 -19.17 -5.57
CA PRO A 452 -5.38 -19.65 -6.94
C PRO A 452 -5.59 -18.53 -7.96
N GLY A 453 -4.68 -18.40 -8.92
CA GLY A 453 -4.73 -17.39 -9.96
C GLY A 453 -4.28 -15.98 -9.54
N ILE A 454 -3.79 -15.81 -8.33
CA ILE A 454 -3.19 -14.58 -7.82
C ILE A 454 -1.66 -14.74 -7.78
N GLY A 455 -0.96 -14.17 -8.74
CA GLY A 455 0.51 -14.18 -8.80
C GLY A 455 1.12 -12.88 -8.30
N ASP A 456 2.47 -12.83 -8.28
CA ASP A 456 3.22 -11.67 -7.78
C ASP A 456 2.82 -10.35 -8.45
N TRP A 457 2.64 -10.32 -9.77
CA TRP A 457 2.17 -9.12 -10.49
C TRP A 457 0.85 -8.57 -9.90
N THR A 458 -0.12 -9.45 -9.63
CA THR A 458 -1.40 -9.07 -9.04
C THR A 458 -1.21 -8.56 -7.62
N VAL A 459 -0.38 -9.23 -6.83
CA VAL A 459 -0.09 -8.83 -5.44
C VAL A 459 0.61 -7.48 -5.38
N GLN A 460 1.56 -7.21 -6.28
CA GLN A 460 2.23 -5.90 -6.35
C GLN A 460 1.25 -4.78 -6.75
N LEU A 461 0.32 -5.04 -7.68
CA LEU A 461 -0.72 -4.07 -8.01
C LEU A 461 -1.70 -3.84 -6.87
N LEU A 462 -2.07 -4.88 -6.13
CA LEU A 462 -2.90 -4.76 -4.93
C LEU A 462 -2.17 -3.98 -3.84
N ALA A 463 -0.88 -4.25 -3.65
CA ALA A 463 -0.06 -3.51 -2.70
C ALA A 463 0.00 -2.02 -3.06
N LEU A 464 0.17 -1.69 -4.34
CA LEU A 464 0.18 -0.31 -4.84
C LEU A 464 -1.18 0.36 -4.65
N ARG A 465 -2.26 -0.24 -5.21
CA ARG A 465 -3.55 0.41 -5.38
C ARG A 465 -4.46 0.30 -4.15
N VAL A 466 -4.47 -0.87 -3.48
CA VAL A 466 -5.40 -1.20 -2.38
C VAL A 466 -4.75 -0.97 -1.02
N LEU A 467 -3.53 -1.48 -0.84
CA LEU A 467 -2.83 -1.33 0.44
C LEU A 467 -2.10 0.02 0.57
N GLY A 468 -2.01 0.80 -0.52
CA GLY A 468 -1.34 2.10 -0.54
C GLY A 468 0.16 2.01 -0.25
N TRP A 469 0.81 0.90 -0.63
CA TRP A 469 2.23 0.72 -0.39
C TRP A 469 3.06 1.51 -1.40
N PRO A 470 3.87 2.49 -0.97
CA PRO A 470 4.57 3.39 -1.90
C PRO A 470 5.73 2.75 -2.64
N ASP A 471 6.18 1.55 -2.22
CA ASP A 471 7.35 0.86 -2.78
C ASP A 471 6.99 -0.48 -3.46
N ALA A 472 5.73 -0.68 -3.86
CA ALA A 472 5.34 -1.81 -4.69
C ALA A 472 5.90 -1.65 -6.11
N PHE A 473 6.32 -2.78 -6.71
CA PHE A 473 6.91 -2.77 -8.05
C PHE A 473 6.55 -4.05 -8.82
N PRO A 474 5.57 -4.00 -9.74
CA PRO A 474 5.15 -5.15 -10.54
C PRO A 474 6.16 -5.39 -11.68
N ALA A 475 7.31 -5.98 -11.35
CA ALA A 475 8.46 -6.12 -12.24
C ALA A 475 8.16 -6.85 -13.57
N THR A 476 7.11 -7.66 -13.61
CA THR A 476 6.68 -8.41 -14.80
C THR A 476 5.58 -7.70 -15.60
N ASP A 477 5.21 -6.47 -15.22
CA ASP A 477 4.19 -5.69 -15.94
C ASP A 477 4.69 -5.29 -17.32
N ILE A 478 3.96 -5.69 -18.35
CA ILE A 478 4.35 -5.46 -19.75
C ILE A 478 4.44 -3.96 -20.10
N GLY A 479 3.51 -3.16 -19.56
CA GLY A 479 3.55 -1.70 -19.73
C GLY A 479 4.79 -1.11 -19.09
N LEU A 480 5.09 -1.51 -17.85
CA LEU A 480 6.29 -1.07 -17.13
C LEU A 480 7.56 -1.49 -17.86
N LEU A 481 7.68 -2.76 -18.27
CA LEU A 481 8.83 -3.25 -19.03
C LEU A 481 9.02 -2.46 -20.32
N LYS A 482 7.94 -2.22 -21.07
CA LYS A 482 7.98 -1.41 -22.29
C LYS A 482 8.45 0.02 -22.03
N ALA A 483 8.00 0.66 -20.96
CA ALA A 483 8.47 1.99 -20.59
C ALA A 483 9.97 2.01 -20.26
N LEU A 484 10.50 0.91 -19.72
CA LEU A 484 11.92 0.73 -19.39
C LEU A 484 12.76 0.27 -20.60
N GLY A 485 12.18 0.19 -21.81
CA GLY A 485 12.89 -0.33 -22.99
C GLY A 485 13.16 -1.84 -22.96
N LEU A 486 12.43 -2.57 -22.11
CA LEU A 486 12.51 -4.01 -21.94
C LEU A 486 11.35 -4.69 -22.68
N ALA A 487 11.56 -5.91 -23.19
CA ALA A 487 10.59 -6.54 -24.08
C ALA A 487 9.85 -7.73 -23.47
N ARG A 488 10.42 -8.41 -22.50
CA ARG A 488 9.96 -9.73 -22.03
C ARG A 488 9.82 -9.79 -20.53
N ALA A 489 8.91 -10.62 -20.03
CA ALA A 489 8.78 -10.90 -18.61
C ALA A 489 10.08 -11.47 -17.98
N SER A 490 10.92 -12.15 -18.77
CA SER A 490 12.26 -12.61 -18.34
C SER A 490 13.22 -11.47 -17.98
N ASP A 491 12.92 -10.24 -18.42
CA ASP A 491 13.75 -9.06 -18.16
C ASP A 491 13.41 -8.41 -16.80
N ALA A 492 12.44 -8.98 -16.06
CA ALA A 492 12.04 -8.50 -14.74
C ALA A 492 13.22 -8.28 -13.76
N PRO A 493 14.25 -9.15 -13.67
CA PRO A 493 15.41 -8.88 -12.82
C PRO A 493 16.17 -7.60 -13.20
N GLN A 494 16.24 -7.27 -14.51
CA GLN A 494 16.83 -6.02 -15.00
C GLN A 494 15.96 -4.82 -14.63
N ALA A 495 14.63 -4.93 -14.77
CA ALA A 495 13.69 -3.89 -14.33
C ALA A 495 13.82 -3.61 -12.82
N VAL A 496 13.93 -4.65 -11.99
CA VAL A 496 14.18 -4.51 -10.54
C VAL A 496 15.50 -3.79 -10.27
N ALA A 497 16.57 -4.16 -10.97
CA ALA A 497 17.87 -3.51 -10.82
C ALA A 497 17.83 -2.02 -11.20
N MET A 498 17.10 -1.67 -12.27
CA MET A 498 16.88 -0.26 -12.67
C MET A 498 16.07 0.51 -11.63
N ALA A 499 15.11 -0.15 -10.97
CA ALA A 499 14.21 0.47 -10.00
C ALA A 499 14.79 0.60 -8.59
N GLU A 500 15.97 0.06 -8.30
CA GLU A 500 16.55 0.12 -6.95
C GLU A 500 16.83 1.55 -6.48
N GLY A 501 17.22 2.44 -7.39
CA GLY A 501 17.43 3.87 -7.09
C GLY A 501 16.14 4.66 -6.82
N TRP A 502 14.97 4.09 -7.06
CA TRP A 502 13.66 4.75 -6.84
C TRP A 502 13.03 4.41 -5.50
N ARG A 503 13.64 3.53 -4.72
CA ARG A 503 13.17 3.25 -3.36
C ARG A 503 13.25 4.49 -2.47
N PRO A 504 12.28 4.65 -1.57
CA PRO A 504 11.13 3.79 -1.26
C PRO A 504 9.85 4.17 -2.03
N TRP A 505 9.95 4.79 -3.20
CA TRP A 505 8.85 5.40 -3.95
C TRP A 505 8.60 4.74 -5.31
N ARG A 506 8.95 3.44 -5.46
CA ARG A 506 8.82 2.72 -6.73
C ARG A 506 7.40 2.71 -7.30
N SER A 507 6.37 2.74 -6.45
CA SER A 507 4.98 2.83 -6.91
C SER A 507 4.71 4.12 -7.69
N TYR A 508 5.28 5.25 -7.26
CA TYR A 508 5.18 6.52 -7.99
C TYR A 508 5.96 6.48 -9.31
N ALA A 509 7.11 5.80 -9.32
CA ALA A 509 7.85 5.58 -10.55
C ALA A 509 7.04 4.75 -11.56
N VAL A 510 6.34 3.70 -11.09
CA VAL A 510 5.45 2.89 -11.93
C VAL A 510 4.34 3.75 -12.55
N ILE A 511 3.68 4.61 -11.77
CA ILE A 511 2.64 5.50 -12.29
C ILE A 511 3.21 6.48 -13.33
N ALA A 512 4.38 7.08 -13.06
CA ALA A 512 5.06 7.98 -13.99
C ALA A 512 5.41 7.28 -15.32
N LEU A 513 5.93 6.05 -15.24
CA LEU A 513 6.31 5.25 -16.41
C LEU A 513 5.10 4.78 -17.23
N TRP A 514 4.00 4.39 -16.59
CA TRP A 514 2.77 4.10 -17.33
C TRP A 514 2.26 5.35 -18.06
N ARG A 515 2.31 6.50 -17.40
CA ARG A 515 1.88 7.77 -18.01
C ARG A 515 2.73 8.16 -19.21
N SER A 516 4.04 7.88 -19.18
CA SER A 516 4.93 8.16 -20.31
C SER A 516 4.52 7.40 -21.57
N LEU A 517 4.04 6.17 -21.45
CA LEU A 517 3.53 5.39 -22.59
C LEU A 517 2.22 5.94 -23.15
N GLU A 518 1.31 6.41 -22.29
CA GLU A 518 0.02 6.99 -22.71
C GLU A 518 0.23 8.28 -23.52
N SER A 519 1.27 9.04 -23.22
CA SER A 519 1.63 10.28 -23.94
C SER A 519 2.46 10.05 -25.21
N GLY A 520 2.73 8.80 -25.59
CA GLY A 520 3.52 8.46 -26.77
C GLY A 520 5.03 8.73 -26.63
N ALA A 521 5.52 8.94 -25.42
CA ALA A 521 6.95 9.10 -25.15
C ALA A 521 7.70 7.81 -25.56
N ARG A 522 8.90 7.97 -26.17
CA ARG A 522 9.72 6.81 -26.50
C ARG A 522 10.15 6.09 -25.24
N PRO A 523 10.22 4.74 -25.25
CA PRO A 523 10.79 3.96 -24.16
C PRO A 523 12.21 4.45 -23.81
N ILE A 524 12.63 4.27 -22.56
CA ILE A 524 14.04 4.42 -22.18
C ILE A 524 14.84 3.49 -23.07
N ASP A 525 15.96 3.96 -23.64
CA ASP A 525 16.94 3.06 -24.23
C ASP A 525 17.40 2.14 -23.09
N GLY A 526 17.11 0.84 -23.19
CA GLY A 526 17.29 -0.16 -22.11
C GLY A 526 18.74 -0.32 -21.61
N THR A 527 19.57 0.67 -21.88
CA THR A 527 20.93 0.81 -21.37
C THR A 527 20.86 1.43 -19.98
N PRO A 528 21.25 0.69 -18.90
CA PRO A 528 21.32 1.28 -17.57
C PRO A 528 22.26 2.50 -17.60
N PRO A 529 21.96 3.57 -16.82
CA PRO A 529 22.87 4.71 -16.65
C PRO A 529 24.28 4.21 -16.33
N ASP A 530 25.31 4.86 -16.86
CA ASP A 530 26.72 4.44 -16.69
C ASP A 530 27.13 4.19 -15.22
N ALA A 531 26.49 4.84 -14.27
CA ALA A 531 26.66 4.61 -12.83
C ALA A 531 26.22 3.21 -12.34
N LEU A 532 25.41 2.47 -13.11
CA LEU A 532 24.91 1.14 -12.80
C LEU A 532 25.54 0.04 -13.67
N ARG A 533 26.41 0.40 -14.61
CA ARG A 533 27.17 -0.57 -15.38
C ARG A 533 28.19 -1.24 -14.47
N ARG A 534 27.92 -2.50 -14.13
CA ARG A 534 28.99 -3.37 -13.59
C ARG A 534 30.14 -3.36 -14.61
N PRO A 535 31.43 -3.16 -14.19
CA PRO A 535 32.54 -3.25 -15.11
C PRO A 535 32.45 -4.62 -15.81
N LYS A 536 32.45 -4.60 -17.16
CA LYS A 536 32.49 -5.83 -17.95
C LYS A 536 33.66 -6.65 -17.41
N ARG A 537 33.39 -7.86 -16.94
CA ARG A 537 34.44 -8.84 -16.66
C ARG A 537 35.24 -8.96 -17.96
N VAL A 538 36.44 -8.42 -17.96
CA VAL A 538 37.41 -8.66 -18.99
C VAL A 538 37.70 -10.16 -18.92
N ALA A 539 37.29 -10.89 -19.95
CA ALA A 539 37.65 -12.30 -20.06
C ALA A 539 39.17 -12.38 -20.06
N PRO A 540 39.79 -13.30 -19.32
CA PRO A 540 41.23 -13.45 -19.32
C PRO A 540 41.66 -13.74 -20.78
N ARG A 541 42.63 -12.98 -21.29
CA ARG A 541 43.25 -13.21 -22.62
C ARG A 541 43.69 -14.67 -22.67
N PRO A 542 43.41 -15.44 -23.71
CA PRO A 542 43.97 -16.76 -23.90
C PRO A 542 45.50 -16.63 -23.94
N ALA A 543 46.15 -17.50 -23.18
CA ALA A 543 47.62 -17.60 -23.17
C ALA A 543 48.12 -17.82 -24.58
N PRO A 544 49.29 -17.23 -24.99
CA PRO A 544 49.84 -17.43 -26.30
C PRO A 544 50.16 -18.92 -26.49
N ASN A 545 49.69 -19.47 -27.59
CA ASN A 545 49.86 -20.84 -28.03
C ASN A 545 51.34 -21.07 -28.31
N THR A 546 52.09 -21.66 -27.36
CA THR A 546 53.45 -22.16 -27.62
C THR A 546 53.30 -23.44 -28.45
N ALA A 547 53.55 -23.34 -29.74
CA ALA A 547 53.67 -24.50 -30.60
C ALA A 547 54.84 -25.38 -30.15
N PRO A 548 54.70 -26.72 -30.15
CA PRO A 548 55.83 -27.61 -29.82
C PRO A 548 56.89 -27.57 -30.92
N ALA A 549 58.14 -27.37 -30.50
CA ALA A 549 59.31 -27.39 -31.37
C ALA A 549 59.41 -28.75 -32.09
N THR A 550 59.48 -28.68 -33.43
CA THR A 550 59.72 -29.80 -34.33
C THR A 550 61.07 -30.40 -34.02
N ALA A 551 61.12 -31.67 -33.61
CA ALA A 551 62.29 -32.47 -33.46
C ALA A 551 63.01 -32.63 -34.80
N ARG A 552 64.25 -32.13 -34.91
CA ARG A 552 65.17 -32.40 -36.04
C ARG A 552 65.49 -33.89 -36.05
N ARG A 553 65.15 -34.60 -37.14
CA ARG A 553 65.66 -35.94 -37.45
C ARG A 553 67.16 -35.81 -37.82
N GLN A 554 68.00 -36.57 -37.13
CA GLN A 554 69.37 -36.83 -37.52
C GLN A 554 69.40 -37.84 -38.69
N PRO A 555 70.34 -37.70 -39.66
CA PRO A 555 70.48 -38.66 -40.73
C PRO A 555 71.29 -39.87 -40.27
N THR A 556 70.81 -41.07 -40.52
CA THR A 556 71.49 -42.35 -40.31
C THR A 556 72.59 -42.49 -41.33
N ALA A 557 73.82 -42.75 -40.78
CA ALA A 557 75.02 -43.17 -41.53
C ALA A 557 74.81 -44.55 -42.17
N LYS A 558 75.12 -44.68 -43.43
CA LYS A 558 75.32 -45.97 -44.09
C LYS A 558 76.70 -46.55 -43.72
N GLU A 559 76.76 -47.77 -43.27
CA GLU A 559 77.94 -48.59 -43.29
C GLU A 559 78.05 -49.37 -44.64
N PRO A 560 79.30 -49.59 -45.13
CA PRO A 560 79.52 -50.29 -46.41
C PRO A 560 79.92 -51.77 -46.10
N THR A 561 79.45 -52.68 -46.83
CA THR A 561 79.87 -53.92 -47.53
C THR A 561 78.72 -54.87 -47.67
#